data_3d63c350ad8cb083ab3342168b16ff2d
#
_entry.id   3d63c350ad8cb083ab3342168b16ff2d
#
_cell.length_a   1.000
_cell.length_b   1.000
_cell.length_c   1.000
_cell.angle_alpha   90.00
_cell.angle_beta   90.00
_cell.angle_gamma   90.00
#
_symmetry.space_group_name_H-M   'P 1'
#
loop_
_entity.id
_entity.type
_entity.pdbx_description
1 polymer ?
#
loop_
_entity_poly.entity_id
_entity_poly.type
_entity_poly.pdbx_seq_one_letter_code
_entity_poly.pdbx_strand_id
1 'polypeptide(L)'
;MAETVAETIRKITKKHINNGKGFVIGQCLTAVGWVQNTIPKQTKGIIELPMTDTAGMGTAVGASIVGSRPIIVLRFQSFLWLNSSPLVMHAAKAKEIFGYGAPVFVRAIASEANYGQGPLHGNNYH
;
A
#
# COMPACT_ATOMS: atom_id res chain seq x y z
N MET A 1 -3.98 29.09 1.66
CA MET A 1 -4.86 28.01 2.16
C MET A 1 -4.00 26.93 2.79
N ALA A 2 -4.45 26.38 3.91
CA ALA A 2 -3.72 25.27 4.55
C ALA A 2 -3.74 24.02 3.63
N GLU A 3 -2.64 23.28 3.59
CA GLU A 3 -2.52 22.04 2.85
C GLU A 3 -3.39 20.95 3.50
N THR A 4 -4.14 20.21 2.70
CA THR A 4 -4.96 19.10 3.19
C THR A 4 -4.10 17.87 3.48
N VAL A 5 -4.59 16.98 4.35
CA VAL A 5 -3.94 15.69 4.63
C VAL A 5 -3.71 14.88 3.35
N ALA A 6 -4.70 14.86 2.45
CA ALA A 6 -4.59 14.15 1.17
C ALA A 6 -3.46 14.71 0.28
N GLU A 7 -3.33 16.04 0.21
CA GLU A 7 -2.25 16.69 -0.53
C GLU A 7 -0.88 16.39 0.05
N THR A 8 -0.76 16.42 1.37
CA THR A 8 0.48 16.06 2.06
C THR A 8 0.89 14.62 1.79
N ILE A 9 -0.04 13.67 1.92
CA ILE A 9 0.20 12.25 1.60
C ILE A 9 0.64 12.10 0.13
N ARG A 10 -0.04 12.76 -0.80
CA ARG A 10 0.30 12.73 -2.22
C ARG A 10 1.71 13.27 -2.50
N LYS A 11 2.10 14.39 -1.89
CA LYS A 11 3.43 14.97 -2.03
C LYS A 11 4.52 14.03 -1.51
N ILE A 12 4.32 13.46 -0.31
CA ILE A 12 5.28 12.52 0.29
C ILE A 12 5.39 11.27 -0.59
N THR A 13 4.28 10.74 -1.07
CA THR A 13 4.25 9.58 -1.98
C THR A 13 5.00 9.88 -3.28
N LYS A 14 4.78 11.04 -3.89
CA LYS A 14 5.49 11.48 -5.09
C LYS A 14 7.00 11.59 -4.86
N LYS A 15 7.41 12.18 -3.74
CA LYS A 15 8.83 12.27 -3.36
C LYS A 15 9.44 10.89 -3.17
N HIS A 16 8.72 9.96 -2.55
CA HIS A 16 9.16 8.59 -2.34
C HIS A 16 9.38 7.83 -3.66
N ILE A 17 8.44 7.97 -4.62
CA ILE A 17 8.60 7.36 -5.95
C ILE A 17 9.81 7.94 -6.69
N ASN A 18 10.02 9.24 -6.60
CA ASN A 18 11.07 9.93 -7.35
C ASN A 18 12.48 9.68 -6.81
N ASN A 19 12.65 9.08 -5.64
CA ASN A 19 13.98 8.75 -5.12
C ASN A 19 14.63 7.51 -5.78
N GLY A 20 13.93 6.87 -6.73
CA GLY A 20 14.45 5.79 -7.58
C GLY A 20 14.33 4.37 -6.98
N LYS A 21 14.00 4.23 -5.71
CA LYS A 21 13.75 2.91 -5.07
C LYS A 21 12.30 2.70 -4.67
N GLY A 22 11.55 3.79 -4.53
CA GLY A 22 10.16 3.79 -4.12
C GLY A 22 9.22 3.54 -5.30
N PHE A 23 8.13 2.85 -5.02
CA PHE A 23 6.99 2.72 -5.92
C PHE A 23 5.72 2.41 -5.12
N VAL A 24 4.57 2.63 -5.74
CA VAL A 24 3.26 2.29 -5.19
C VAL A 24 2.71 1.10 -5.96
N ILE A 25 2.21 0.13 -5.26
CA ILE A 25 1.57 -1.07 -5.82
C ILE A 25 0.25 -1.34 -5.11
N GLY A 26 -0.73 -1.82 -5.82
CA GLY A 26 -2.02 -2.17 -5.23
C GLY A 26 -3.11 -2.34 -6.26
N GLN A 27 -4.30 -2.69 -5.77
CA GLN A 27 -5.49 -2.88 -6.58
C GLN A 27 -6.35 -1.60 -6.56
N CYS A 28 -6.95 -1.26 -7.70
CA CYS A 28 -7.82 -0.08 -7.84
C CYS A 28 -7.17 1.24 -7.42
N LEU A 29 -5.88 1.42 -7.71
CA LEU A 29 -5.14 2.64 -7.34
C LEU A 29 -5.64 3.87 -8.09
N THR A 30 -6.03 3.71 -9.35
CA THR A 30 -6.54 4.79 -10.20
C THR A 30 -8.02 5.08 -9.97
N ALA A 31 -8.73 4.13 -9.39
CA ALA A 31 -10.14 4.28 -9.06
C ALA A 31 -10.38 5.29 -7.93
N VAL A 32 -11.61 5.80 -7.85
CA VAL A 32 -12.04 6.76 -6.83
C VAL A 32 -11.05 7.93 -6.68
N GLY A 33 -10.77 8.58 -7.82
CA GLY A 33 -9.93 9.78 -7.84
C GLY A 33 -8.49 9.53 -7.33
N TRP A 34 -7.86 8.43 -7.76
CA TRP A 34 -6.50 8.09 -7.33
C TRP A 34 -6.40 7.94 -5.81
N VAL A 35 -7.22 7.05 -5.30
CA VAL A 35 -7.36 6.81 -3.86
C VAL A 35 -7.60 8.13 -3.12
N GLN A 36 -8.70 8.79 -3.48
CA GLN A 36 -9.12 10.07 -2.88
C GLN A 36 -8.01 11.13 -2.93
N ASN A 37 -7.36 11.23 -4.09
CA ASN A 37 -6.32 12.23 -4.36
C ASN A 37 -5.06 12.12 -3.47
N THR A 38 -4.80 10.96 -2.91
CA THR A 38 -3.62 10.69 -2.08
C THR A 38 -2.46 10.04 -2.83
N ILE A 39 -2.69 9.58 -4.07
CA ILE A 39 -1.67 9.03 -4.97
C ILE A 39 -1.43 10.01 -6.11
N PRO A 40 -0.16 10.26 -6.50
CA PRO A 40 0.11 11.16 -7.63
C PRO A 40 -0.39 10.57 -8.95
N LYS A 41 -1.03 11.40 -9.76
CA LYS A 41 -1.52 11.02 -11.09
C LYS A 41 -0.34 10.92 -12.07
N GLN A 42 0.31 9.78 -12.07
CA GLN A 42 1.45 9.49 -12.94
C GLN A 42 1.52 7.98 -13.22
N THR A 43 2.20 7.58 -14.28
CA THR A 43 2.42 6.16 -14.63
C THR A 43 3.70 5.62 -14.02
N LYS A 44 4.77 6.40 -14.01
CA LYS A 44 6.06 5.96 -13.46
C LYS A 44 5.97 5.72 -11.96
N GLY A 45 6.32 4.52 -11.52
CA GLY A 45 6.34 4.14 -10.11
C GLY A 45 4.96 3.84 -9.51
N ILE A 46 3.93 3.73 -10.34
CA ILE A 46 2.59 3.28 -9.94
C ILE A 46 2.29 1.97 -10.66
N ILE A 47 2.03 0.92 -9.90
CA ILE A 47 1.74 -0.43 -10.43
C ILE A 47 0.33 -0.81 -9.99
N GLU A 48 -0.58 -0.76 -10.93
CA GLU A 48 -1.95 -1.25 -10.72
C GLU A 48 -1.98 -2.76 -10.87
N LEU A 49 -2.44 -3.46 -9.84
CA LEU A 49 -2.59 -4.92 -9.86
C LEU A 49 -4.01 -5.34 -10.23
N PRO A 50 -4.18 -6.47 -10.88
CA PRO A 50 -5.46 -7.17 -10.86
C PRO A 50 -5.78 -7.65 -9.44
N MET A 51 -6.99 -8.13 -9.20
CA MET A 51 -7.42 -8.61 -7.88
C MET A 51 -6.70 -9.93 -7.53
N THR A 52 -5.56 -9.81 -6.90
CA THR A 52 -4.63 -10.91 -6.60
C THR A 52 -4.30 -11.03 -5.11
N ASP A 53 -4.74 -10.09 -4.29
CA ASP A 53 -4.57 -10.07 -2.83
C ASP A 53 -3.18 -10.57 -2.35
N THR A 54 -3.11 -11.80 -1.84
CA THR A 54 -1.88 -12.40 -1.30
C THR A 54 -0.71 -12.36 -2.29
N ALA A 55 -0.93 -12.58 -3.58
CA ALA A 55 0.12 -12.52 -4.60
C ALA A 55 0.65 -11.09 -4.78
N GLY A 56 -0.23 -10.09 -4.72
CA GLY A 56 0.18 -8.67 -4.74
C GLY A 56 1.05 -8.29 -3.55
N MET A 57 0.69 -8.73 -2.35
CA MET A 57 1.51 -8.54 -1.15
C MET A 57 2.84 -9.27 -1.26
N GLY A 58 2.82 -10.51 -1.74
CA GLY A 58 4.03 -11.30 -1.98
C GLY A 58 4.98 -10.60 -2.95
N THR A 59 4.45 -9.97 -4.01
CA THR A 59 5.23 -9.17 -4.95
C THR A 59 5.88 -7.96 -4.27
N ALA A 60 5.15 -7.24 -3.43
CA ALA A 60 5.70 -6.12 -2.67
C ALA A 60 6.82 -6.56 -1.71
N VAL A 61 6.62 -7.67 -0.99
CA VAL A 61 7.63 -8.25 -0.09
C VAL A 61 8.87 -8.69 -0.88
N GLY A 62 8.69 -9.39 -2.00
CA GLY A 62 9.79 -9.81 -2.86
C GLY A 62 10.60 -8.63 -3.42
N ALA A 63 9.92 -7.59 -3.90
CA ALA A 63 10.57 -6.35 -4.35
C ALA A 63 11.36 -5.67 -3.22
N SER A 64 10.83 -5.71 -2.01
CA SER A 64 11.53 -5.16 -0.83
C SER A 64 12.79 -5.95 -0.48
N ILE A 65 12.75 -7.26 -0.58
CA ILE A 65 13.91 -8.15 -0.35
C ILE A 65 15.05 -7.81 -1.32
N VAL A 66 14.74 -7.51 -2.58
CA VAL A 66 15.75 -7.12 -3.58
C VAL A 66 16.10 -5.62 -3.57
N GLY A 67 15.75 -4.89 -2.53
CA GLY A 67 16.22 -3.54 -2.27
C GLY A 67 15.29 -2.40 -2.66
N SER A 68 14.11 -2.71 -3.20
CA SER A 68 13.09 -1.69 -3.46
C SER A 68 12.40 -1.22 -2.18
N ARG A 69 11.59 -0.17 -2.27
CA ARG A 69 10.83 0.40 -1.15
C ARG A 69 9.36 0.55 -1.54
N PRO A 70 8.61 -0.55 -1.56
CA PRO A 70 7.22 -0.54 -1.96
C PRO A 70 6.31 0.12 -0.92
N ILE A 71 5.32 0.88 -1.40
CA ILE A 71 4.11 1.24 -0.67
C ILE A 71 3.00 0.39 -1.26
N ILE A 72 2.50 -0.59 -0.53
CA ILE A 72 1.32 -1.34 -0.95
C ILE A 72 0.06 -0.71 -0.39
N VAL A 73 -0.91 -0.44 -1.26
CA VAL A 73 -2.19 0.15 -0.87
C VAL A 73 -3.28 -0.90 -0.90
N LEU A 74 -3.89 -1.12 0.25
CA LEU A 74 -5.07 -1.97 0.40
C LEU A 74 -6.30 -1.08 0.49
N ARG A 75 -7.29 -1.32 -0.38
CA ARG A 75 -8.49 -0.48 -0.49
C ARG A 75 -9.34 -0.47 0.78
N PHE A 76 -9.33 -1.56 1.52
CA PHE A 76 -10.00 -1.66 2.81
C PHE A 76 -9.12 -2.40 3.81
N GLN A 77 -9.15 -1.99 5.05
CA GLN A 77 -8.31 -2.58 6.09
C GLN A 77 -8.62 -4.07 6.31
N SER A 78 -9.85 -4.49 6.09
CA SER A 78 -10.26 -5.90 6.17
C SER A 78 -9.47 -6.82 5.22
N PHE A 79 -9.02 -6.32 4.08
CA PHE A 79 -8.19 -7.10 3.16
C PHE A 79 -6.77 -7.38 3.68
N LEU A 80 -6.37 -6.75 4.77
CA LEU A 80 -5.10 -7.08 5.43
C LEU A 80 -5.07 -8.54 5.89
N TRP A 81 -6.21 -9.10 6.26
CA TRP A 81 -6.31 -10.52 6.64
C TRP A 81 -5.88 -11.44 5.49
N LEU A 82 -6.34 -11.17 4.28
CA LEU A 82 -5.95 -11.94 3.08
C LEU A 82 -4.48 -11.72 2.71
N ASN A 83 -3.95 -10.56 3.02
CA ASN A 83 -2.60 -10.13 2.66
C ASN A 83 -1.56 -10.36 3.77
N SER A 84 -1.95 -10.90 4.92
CA SER A 84 -1.09 -11.01 6.10
C SER A 84 0.02 -12.05 5.94
N SER A 85 -0.23 -13.16 5.25
CA SER A 85 0.72 -14.27 5.13
C SER A 85 2.11 -13.83 4.63
N PRO A 86 2.27 -13.13 3.49
CA PRO A 86 3.59 -12.67 3.06
C PRO A 86 4.27 -11.71 4.06
N LEU A 87 3.49 -10.91 4.77
CA LEU A 87 4.03 -9.99 5.78
C LEU A 87 4.59 -10.75 6.98
N VAL A 88 3.80 -11.69 7.54
CA VAL A 88 4.15 -12.41 8.77
C VAL A 88 5.19 -13.49 8.51
N MET A 89 5.04 -14.24 7.42
CA MET A 89 5.91 -15.39 7.13
C MET A 89 7.22 -15.00 6.45
N HIS A 90 7.24 -13.90 5.68
CA HIS A 90 8.41 -13.52 4.89
C HIS A 90 8.99 -12.16 5.31
N ALA A 91 8.22 -11.06 5.25
CA ALA A 91 8.76 -9.75 5.54
C ALA A 91 9.25 -9.62 6.99
N ALA A 92 8.45 -10.08 7.96
CA ALA A 92 8.81 -10.04 9.38
C ALA A 92 10.02 -10.94 9.73
N LYS A 93 10.23 -11.99 8.96
CA LYS A 93 11.33 -12.95 9.16
C LYS A 93 12.53 -12.72 8.25
N ALA A 94 12.46 -11.75 7.33
CA ALA A 94 13.50 -11.52 6.34
C ALA A 94 14.89 -11.34 6.95
N LYS A 95 15.01 -10.60 8.04
CA LYS A 95 16.29 -10.39 8.71
C LYS A 95 16.88 -11.66 9.27
N GLU A 96 16.03 -12.54 9.81
CA GLU A 96 16.44 -13.84 10.35
C GLU A 96 16.87 -14.81 9.24
N ILE A 97 16.12 -14.81 8.10
CA ILE A 97 16.33 -15.75 7.01
C ILE A 97 17.46 -15.29 6.08
N PHE A 98 17.53 -14.00 5.75
CA PHE A 98 18.42 -13.46 4.72
C PHE A 98 19.53 -12.55 5.27
N GLY A 99 19.52 -12.23 6.56
CA GLY A 99 20.48 -11.31 7.18
C GLY A 99 20.15 -9.82 6.98
N TYR A 100 19.10 -9.48 6.22
CA TYR A 100 18.65 -8.11 5.97
C TYR A 100 17.12 -8.00 5.95
N GLY A 101 16.60 -6.80 6.23
CA GLY A 101 15.17 -6.57 6.34
C GLY A 101 14.47 -6.41 5.00
N ALA A 102 13.17 -6.69 4.98
CA ALA A 102 12.27 -6.45 3.86
C ALA A 102 11.27 -5.32 4.22
N PRO A 103 11.66 -4.04 4.15
CA PRO A 103 10.79 -2.94 4.53
C PRO A 103 9.68 -2.71 3.51
N VAL A 104 8.46 -3.03 3.88
CA VAL A 104 7.23 -2.78 3.12
C VAL A 104 6.39 -1.79 3.89
N PHE A 105 5.97 -0.71 3.24
CA PHE A 105 4.99 0.20 3.82
C PHE A 105 3.59 -0.23 3.39
N VAL A 106 2.79 -0.69 4.34
CA VAL A 106 1.40 -1.10 4.10
C VAL A 106 0.47 0.05 4.45
N ARG A 107 -0.30 0.49 3.47
CA ARG A 107 -1.33 1.50 3.64
C ARG A 107 -2.70 0.84 3.47
N ALA A 108 -3.33 0.51 4.58
CA ALA A 108 -4.68 -0.05 4.62
C ALA A 108 -5.69 1.07 4.94
N ILE A 109 -6.76 1.15 4.17
CA ILE A 109 -7.76 2.21 4.30
C ILE A 109 -8.88 1.73 5.20
N ALA A 110 -9.20 2.52 6.24
CA ALA A 110 -10.40 2.40 7.05
C ALA A 110 -11.34 3.55 6.74
N SER A 111 -12.63 3.34 6.89
CA SER A 111 -13.64 4.39 6.76
C SER A 111 -14.24 4.69 8.13
N GLU A 112 -14.11 5.92 8.58
CA GLU A 112 -14.76 6.42 9.80
C GLU A 112 -16.09 7.12 9.49
N ALA A 113 -16.35 7.42 8.24
CA ALA A 113 -17.61 8.01 7.81
C ALA A 113 -18.61 6.91 7.43
N ASN A 114 -19.87 7.11 7.78
CA ASN A 114 -20.98 6.23 7.40
C ASN A 114 -21.30 6.34 5.89
N TYR A 115 -20.31 6.17 5.05
CA TYR A 115 -20.51 5.99 3.62
C TYR A 115 -20.91 4.54 3.35
N GLY A 116 -21.86 4.30 2.49
CA GLY A 116 -22.49 3.06 2.10
C GLY A 116 -21.66 1.78 1.87
N GLN A 117 -20.48 1.70 2.46
CA GLN A 117 -19.59 0.53 2.37
C GLN A 117 -19.96 -0.57 3.38
N GLY A 118 -20.80 -0.26 4.33
CA GLY A 118 -21.25 -1.21 5.36
C GLY A 118 -20.15 -1.69 6.30
N PRO A 119 -20.50 -2.54 7.28
CA PRO A 119 -19.57 -2.98 8.32
C PRO A 119 -18.44 -3.89 7.83
N LEU A 120 -18.58 -4.52 6.66
CA LEU A 120 -17.54 -5.41 6.12
C LEU A 120 -16.32 -4.67 5.61
N HIS A 121 -16.50 -3.46 5.07
CA HIS A 121 -15.43 -2.68 4.45
C HIS A 121 -15.09 -1.39 5.20
N GLY A 122 -16.00 -0.93 6.06
CA GLY A 122 -15.81 0.28 6.84
C GLY A 122 -15.11 0.07 8.18
N ASN A 123 -14.83 -1.17 8.57
CA ASN A 123 -14.26 -1.47 9.87
C ASN A 123 -12.81 -1.00 10.01
N ASN A 124 -12.51 -0.62 11.24
CA ASN A 124 -11.17 -0.31 11.70
C ASN A 124 -10.72 -1.41 12.66
N TYR A 125 -9.56 -2.01 12.42
CA TYR A 125 -9.04 -3.18 13.14
C TYR A 125 -7.74 -2.87 13.90
N HIS A 126 -7.56 -1.64 14.34
CA HIS A 126 -6.41 -1.28 15.16
C HIS A 126 -6.71 -1.25 16.66
#